data_ca9c7478c0f1c3b030c55ebc8737c8c9
#
_entry.id   ca9c7478c0f1c3b030c55ebc8737c8c9
#
_cell.length_a   1.000
_cell.length_b   1.000
_cell.length_c   1.000
_cell.angle_alpha   90.00
_cell.angle_beta   90.00
_cell.angle_gamma   90.00
#
_symmetry.space_group_name_H-M   'P 1'
#
loop_
_entity.id
_entity.type
_entity.pdbx_description
1 polymer ?
#
loop_
_entity_poly.entity_id
_entity_poly.type
_entity_poly.pdbx_seq_one_letter_code
_entity_poly.pdbx_strand_id
1 'polypeptide(L)'
;VLPDPITYVIGESWLNRPNLYPRQGTLLKIIFLRDDLFTSYDHDVIAEWIAEFHATNPNAGPDNKFEAHTNGIQPDIYERIAWCKERGYRWFKEVLMAIGRRGSKGYVCSLAMAYVLWAYLARGNPQDYYGVDRDKQLAVLIFAGKKDQAKANLWGDLYNAIVGAPCYTPYISDAGAEHLTVFAPYDEIRMAKLAERGIRSTRDIASFGVFPRESTLLSGRGPAACVDPETLVLKSDLTWVPIRDIFPGDHVIALDEYPHVRYRKLRESVVEAKRTVRQAALRLEFDDGTSVTCSRDHRWLWREKGRGGTMYWREAGKLKVGHEIKFLADPWEYDASREAGYLAGVFDGEGCIPDHSRSNPGNRSIHVSQNPGITLEEIFRCLKACGFNPVPHGSGAYRKSEEYLCQQWSLRGIAECMRFLGSVRPPRLMQLSKLVWEGAALRGGYSQAGRFLGRNKKMITRITPLPEQELIDIQTSERTFIANGFISHNCILGFDEAAHVKNAGTTRQFGDVYGAAGPALDQFGRDAFIVIPSSTWEMTGKFYQLWENSLEREADDAGELTGIYPNKLMIQLASWDPYKDWEIAHELPLFPAGFEG
;
A
#
# COMPACT_ATOMS: atom_id res chain seq x y z
N VAL A 1 -0.25 -23.35 -11.79
CA VAL A 1 0.81 -22.82 -12.66
C VAL A 1 0.26 -21.59 -13.33
N LEU A 2 1.05 -20.52 -13.43
CA LEU A 2 0.69 -19.32 -14.16
C LEU A 2 1.33 -19.44 -15.55
N PRO A 3 0.54 -19.56 -16.65
CA PRO A 3 1.08 -19.57 -18.02
C PRO A 3 1.60 -18.17 -18.38
N ASP A 4 2.31 -18.07 -19.50
CA ASP A 4 2.60 -16.75 -20.06
C ASP A 4 1.31 -16.08 -20.59
N PRO A 5 1.29 -14.75 -20.74
CA PRO A 5 0.05 -14.03 -21.08
C PRO A 5 -0.52 -14.39 -22.46
N ILE A 6 0.30 -14.79 -23.42
CA ILE A 6 -0.16 -15.15 -24.77
C ILE A 6 -0.80 -16.53 -24.73
N THR A 7 -0.11 -17.54 -24.20
CA THR A 7 -0.67 -18.87 -23.96
C THR A 7 -1.98 -18.81 -23.16
N TYR A 8 -2.03 -17.93 -22.13
CA TYR A 8 -3.24 -17.72 -21.35
C TYR A 8 -4.41 -17.19 -22.18
N VAL A 9 -4.17 -16.25 -23.08
CA VAL A 9 -5.24 -15.67 -23.89
C VAL A 9 -5.74 -16.63 -24.97
N ILE A 10 -4.83 -17.25 -25.76
CA ILE A 10 -5.21 -18.06 -26.92
C ILE A 10 -5.48 -19.53 -26.60
N GLY A 11 -4.91 -20.07 -25.52
CA GLY A 11 -4.95 -21.50 -25.20
C GLY A 11 -6.36 -22.00 -24.92
N GLU A 12 -6.70 -23.16 -25.51
CA GLU A 12 -8.03 -23.79 -25.40
C GLU A 12 -8.43 -24.10 -23.95
N SER A 13 -7.48 -24.44 -23.09
CA SER A 13 -7.70 -24.70 -21.66
C SER A 13 -7.74 -23.44 -20.78
N TRP A 14 -7.46 -22.28 -21.36
CA TRP A 14 -7.34 -21.00 -20.68
C TRP A 14 -8.49 -20.06 -21.03
N LEU A 15 -8.21 -18.83 -21.50
CA LEU A 15 -9.28 -17.91 -21.93
C LEU A 15 -9.95 -18.34 -23.24
N ASN A 16 -9.27 -19.14 -24.06
CA ASN A 16 -9.75 -19.63 -25.35
C ASN A 16 -10.19 -18.48 -26.28
N ARG A 17 -9.28 -17.52 -26.51
CA ARG A 17 -9.47 -16.38 -27.42
C ARG A 17 -8.45 -16.43 -28.57
N PRO A 18 -8.61 -17.38 -29.51
CA PRO A 18 -7.60 -17.61 -30.56
C PRO A 18 -7.44 -16.44 -31.54
N ASN A 19 -8.45 -15.58 -31.67
CA ASN A 19 -8.45 -14.45 -32.59
C ASN A 19 -7.80 -13.20 -31.99
N LEU A 20 -6.63 -13.36 -31.36
CA LEU A 20 -5.83 -12.23 -30.87
C LEU A 20 -5.06 -11.61 -32.05
N TYR A 21 -5.26 -10.31 -32.30
CA TYR A 21 -4.50 -9.60 -33.35
C TYR A 21 -3.02 -9.48 -32.97
N PRO A 22 -2.08 -9.51 -33.95
CA PRO A 22 -0.65 -9.50 -33.66
C PRO A 22 -0.21 -8.33 -32.77
N ARG A 23 -0.63 -7.09 -33.08
CA ARG A 23 -0.29 -5.91 -32.28
C ARG A 23 -0.92 -5.91 -30.90
N GLN A 24 -2.08 -6.54 -30.72
CA GLN A 24 -2.66 -6.76 -29.38
C GLN A 24 -1.80 -7.74 -28.55
N GLY A 25 -1.25 -8.75 -29.22
CA GLY A 25 -0.27 -9.66 -28.61
C GLY A 25 0.99 -8.93 -28.14
N THR A 26 1.55 -8.06 -28.99
CA THR A 26 2.70 -7.21 -28.61
C THR A 26 2.38 -6.32 -27.41
N LEU A 27 1.19 -5.69 -27.39
CA LEU A 27 0.75 -4.89 -26.23
C LEU A 27 0.69 -5.72 -24.95
N LEU A 28 0.13 -6.93 -24.99
CA LEU A 28 0.07 -7.81 -23.80
C LEU A 28 1.47 -8.22 -23.34
N LYS A 29 2.38 -8.56 -24.25
CA LYS A 29 3.78 -8.89 -23.90
C LYS A 29 4.46 -7.72 -23.19
N ILE A 30 4.26 -6.49 -23.68
CA ILE A 30 4.80 -5.27 -23.04
C ILE A 30 4.20 -5.08 -21.66
N ILE A 31 2.86 -5.08 -21.53
CA ILE A 31 2.16 -4.86 -20.25
C ILE A 31 2.66 -5.82 -19.16
N PHE A 32 2.92 -7.07 -19.54
CA PHE A 32 3.36 -8.12 -18.62
C PHE A 32 4.87 -8.34 -18.55
N LEU A 33 5.67 -7.37 -19.07
CA LEU A 33 7.13 -7.37 -19.00
C LEU A 33 7.77 -8.64 -19.60
N ARG A 34 7.15 -9.19 -20.65
CA ARG A 34 7.56 -10.44 -21.30
C ARG A 34 8.36 -10.17 -22.59
N ASP A 35 9.43 -9.38 -22.46
CA ASP A 35 10.44 -9.16 -23.52
C ASP A 35 11.14 -10.47 -23.93
N ASP A 36 11.16 -11.47 -23.06
CA ASP A 36 11.58 -12.84 -23.35
C ASP A 36 10.71 -13.53 -24.41
N LEU A 37 9.48 -13.04 -24.65
CA LEU A 37 8.56 -13.53 -25.69
C LEU A 37 8.56 -12.66 -26.95
N PHE A 38 9.37 -11.62 -27.03
CA PHE A 38 9.42 -10.77 -28.22
C PHE A 38 10.01 -11.52 -29.41
N THR A 39 9.33 -11.43 -30.52
CA THR A 39 9.77 -11.89 -31.83
C THR A 39 10.34 -10.71 -32.62
N SER A 40 10.92 -10.96 -33.81
CA SER A 40 11.32 -9.87 -34.71
C SER A 40 10.17 -8.92 -35.03
N TYR A 41 8.96 -9.48 -35.23
CA TYR A 41 7.75 -8.69 -35.44
C TYR A 41 7.44 -7.75 -34.27
N ASP A 42 7.53 -8.22 -33.03
CA ASP A 42 7.27 -7.37 -31.87
C ASP A 42 8.27 -6.21 -31.80
N HIS A 43 9.56 -6.48 -32.09
CA HIS A 43 10.57 -5.44 -32.15
C HIS A 43 10.31 -4.41 -33.24
N ASP A 44 9.87 -4.85 -34.42
CA ASP A 44 9.52 -3.95 -35.54
C ASP A 44 8.31 -3.06 -35.18
N VAL A 45 7.28 -3.63 -34.57
CA VAL A 45 6.10 -2.89 -34.09
C VAL A 45 6.47 -1.88 -33.00
N ILE A 46 7.30 -2.27 -32.03
CA ILE A 46 7.76 -1.36 -30.97
C ILE A 46 8.58 -0.22 -31.57
N ALA A 47 9.47 -0.53 -32.54
CA ALA A 47 10.26 0.48 -33.23
C ALA A 47 9.37 1.46 -34.02
N GLU A 48 8.30 0.96 -34.69
CA GLU A 48 7.30 1.81 -35.36
C GLU A 48 6.64 2.76 -34.34
N TRP A 49 6.18 2.26 -33.20
CA TRP A 49 5.53 3.08 -32.17
C TRP A 49 6.49 4.10 -31.52
N ILE A 50 7.75 3.76 -31.34
CA ILE A 50 8.78 4.71 -30.89
C ILE A 50 9.03 5.78 -31.96
N ALA A 51 9.09 5.40 -33.24
CA ALA A 51 9.23 6.34 -34.34
C ALA A 51 8.03 7.29 -34.45
N GLU A 52 6.81 6.79 -34.28
CA GLU A 52 5.59 7.63 -34.19
C GLU A 52 5.65 8.60 -33.02
N PHE A 53 6.16 8.15 -31.85
CA PHE A 53 6.35 9.04 -30.70
C PHE A 53 7.26 10.22 -31.06
N HIS A 54 8.43 9.94 -31.64
CA HIS A 54 9.35 10.99 -32.05
C HIS A 54 8.82 11.88 -33.17
N ALA A 55 8.08 11.31 -34.14
CA ALA A 55 7.50 12.06 -35.25
C ALA A 55 6.40 13.03 -34.78
N THR A 56 5.62 12.63 -33.78
CA THR A 56 4.53 13.46 -33.22
C THR A 56 5.00 14.35 -32.07
N ASN A 57 6.22 14.16 -31.58
CA ASN A 57 6.81 14.95 -30.49
C ASN A 57 8.30 15.25 -30.77
N PRO A 58 8.63 16.01 -31.84
CA PRO A 58 10.00 16.22 -32.31
C PRO A 58 10.89 16.97 -31.31
N ASN A 59 10.28 17.68 -30.34
CA ASN A 59 10.97 18.45 -29.33
C ASN A 59 11.06 17.73 -27.97
N ALA A 60 10.68 16.45 -27.91
CA ALA A 60 10.77 15.67 -26.67
C ALA A 60 12.23 15.52 -26.23
N GLY A 61 12.59 16.16 -25.15
CA GLY A 61 13.89 16.09 -24.51
C GLY A 61 13.74 16.22 -22.99
N PRO A 62 14.80 15.99 -22.21
CA PRO A 62 14.74 16.06 -20.74
C PRO A 62 14.23 17.40 -20.19
N ASP A 63 14.38 18.49 -20.98
CA ASP A 63 14.03 19.85 -20.56
C ASP A 63 12.76 20.41 -21.25
N ASN A 64 12.14 19.67 -22.17
CA ASN A 64 11.01 20.16 -22.95
C ASN A 64 9.71 19.43 -22.62
N LYS A 65 8.63 20.22 -22.40
CA LYS A 65 7.26 19.71 -22.22
C LYS A 65 6.78 19.02 -23.50
N PHE A 66 6.09 17.90 -23.32
CA PHE A 66 5.53 17.12 -24.41
C PHE A 66 4.40 17.85 -25.14
N GLU A 67 4.31 17.67 -26.45
CA GLU A 67 3.23 18.22 -27.25
C GLU A 67 1.95 17.35 -27.14
N ALA A 68 0.81 17.95 -27.38
CA ALA A 68 -0.52 17.43 -27.12
C ALA A 68 -0.96 16.20 -27.90
N HIS A 69 -0.26 15.81 -28.94
CA HIS A 69 -0.67 14.79 -29.89
C HIS A 69 0.37 13.70 -30.08
N THR A 70 1.05 13.32 -29.03
CA THR A 70 2.08 12.28 -29.07
C THR A 70 1.43 10.91 -29.27
N ASN A 71 1.57 10.31 -30.46
CA ASN A 71 1.21 8.91 -30.70
C ASN A 71 2.40 8.01 -30.40
N GLY A 72 2.13 6.69 -30.24
CA GLY A 72 3.14 5.69 -30.04
C GLY A 72 3.32 5.27 -28.59
N ILE A 73 4.52 4.83 -28.25
CA ILE A 73 4.92 4.33 -26.94
C ILE A 73 6.13 5.13 -26.42
N GLN A 74 6.34 5.11 -25.11
CA GLN A 74 7.50 5.71 -24.47
C GLN A 74 8.81 5.21 -25.09
N PRO A 75 9.74 6.10 -25.52
CA PRO A 75 10.97 5.70 -26.22
C PRO A 75 11.90 4.79 -25.39
N ASP A 76 11.85 4.90 -24.07
CA ASP A 76 12.62 4.13 -23.09
C ASP A 76 11.95 2.84 -22.64
N ILE A 77 11.02 2.30 -23.44
CA ILE A 77 10.20 1.14 -23.03
C ILE A 77 11.03 -0.07 -22.62
N TYR A 78 12.13 -0.38 -23.30
CA TYR A 78 12.99 -1.50 -22.97
C TYR A 78 13.69 -1.31 -21.62
N GLU A 79 14.16 -0.10 -21.34
CA GLU A 79 14.79 0.26 -20.06
C GLU A 79 13.78 0.15 -18.92
N ARG A 80 12.53 0.59 -19.13
CA ARG A 80 11.44 0.47 -18.16
C ARG A 80 11.08 -0.98 -17.88
N ILE A 81 11.03 -1.83 -18.90
CA ILE A 81 10.81 -3.28 -18.73
C ILE A 81 11.94 -3.88 -17.88
N ALA A 82 13.19 -3.59 -18.21
CA ALA A 82 14.35 -4.07 -17.46
C ALA A 82 14.29 -3.61 -15.99
N TRP A 83 14.07 -2.31 -15.76
CA TRP A 83 13.94 -1.71 -14.43
C TRP A 83 12.84 -2.38 -13.58
N CYS A 84 11.67 -2.63 -14.18
CA CYS A 84 10.58 -3.30 -13.49
C CYS A 84 10.94 -4.75 -13.13
N LYS A 85 11.55 -5.49 -14.06
CA LYS A 85 11.96 -6.90 -13.85
C LYS A 85 12.99 -7.04 -12.73
N GLU A 86 14.02 -6.20 -12.74
CA GLU A 86 15.06 -6.17 -11.69
C GLU A 86 14.45 -5.96 -10.29
N ARG A 87 13.39 -5.18 -10.21
CA ARG A 87 12.69 -4.91 -8.95
C ARG A 87 11.56 -5.89 -8.63
N GLY A 88 11.43 -6.96 -9.43
CA GLY A 88 10.49 -8.06 -9.20
C GLY A 88 9.04 -7.73 -9.50
N TYR A 89 8.76 -6.71 -10.34
CA TYR A 89 7.45 -6.51 -10.92
C TYR A 89 7.14 -7.63 -11.93
N ARG A 90 5.87 -7.96 -12.10
CA ARG A 90 5.38 -8.95 -13.08
C ARG A 90 4.68 -8.29 -14.25
N TRP A 91 4.32 -7.04 -14.10
CA TRP A 91 3.65 -6.18 -15.06
C TRP A 91 3.87 -4.72 -14.68
N PHE A 92 3.59 -3.82 -15.59
CA PHE A 92 3.53 -2.41 -15.25
C PHE A 92 2.42 -2.16 -14.22
N LYS A 93 2.73 -1.48 -13.12
CA LYS A 93 1.77 -1.19 -12.05
C LYS A 93 0.60 -0.35 -12.56
N GLU A 94 0.87 0.57 -13.49
CA GLU A 94 -0.09 1.48 -14.08
C GLU A 94 0.06 1.51 -15.60
N VAL A 95 -1.04 1.27 -16.31
CA VAL A 95 -1.11 1.25 -17.77
C VAL A 95 -2.10 2.30 -18.25
N LEU A 96 -1.60 3.37 -18.84
CA LEU A 96 -2.40 4.40 -19.51
C LEU A 96 -2.52 4.06 -21.00
N MET A 97 -3.74 3.81 -21.45
CA MET A 97 -4.03 3.37 -22.81
C MET A 97 -4.95 4.36 -23.52
N ALA A 98 -4.36 5.34 -24.19
CA ALA A 98 -5.06 6.33 -24.99
C ALA A 98 -5.22 5.81 -26.43
N ILE A 99 -6.27 5.05 -26.70
CA ILE A 99 -6.56 4.50 -28.03
C ILE A 99 -7.88 5.08 -28.52
N GLY A 100 -7.94 5.44 -29.80
CA GLY A 100 -9.12 6.02 -30.43
C GLY A 100 -10.37 5.13 -30.24
N ARG A 101 -11.55 5.70 -30.45
CA ARG A 101 -12.82 4.96 -30.33
C ARG A 101 -12.83 3.74 -31.24
N ARG A 102 -13.35 2.61 -30.73
CA ARG A 102 -13.40 1.29 -31.40
C ARG A 102 -12.02 0.65 -31.65
N GLY A 103 -10.94 1.18 -31.09
CA GLY A 103 -9.57 0.65 -31.21
C GLY A 103 -9.25 -0.51 -30.25
N SER A 104 -10.20 -1.36 -29.91
CA SER A 104 -10.07 -2.56 -29.05
C SER A 104 -9.48 -2.33 -27.63
N LYS A 105 -9.34 -1.08 -27.17
CA LYS A 105 -8.77 -0.79 -25.85
C LYS A 105 -9.47 -1.54 -24.71
N GLY A 106 -10.81 -1.58 -24.70
CA GLY A 106 -11.61 -2.33 -23.73
C GLY A 106 -11.28 -3.82 -23.77
N TYR A 107 -11.17 -4.38 -24.96
CA TYR A 107 -10.84 -5.80 -25.14
C TYR A 107 -9.45 -6.14 -24.60
N VAL A 108 -8.41 -5.42 -25.00
CA VAL A 108 -7.03 -5.67 -24.49
C VAL A 108 -6.96 -5.48 -22.98
N CYS A 109 -7.61 -4.43 -22.44
CA CYS A 109 -7.68 -4.21 -21.00
C CYS A 109 -8.41 -5.35 -20.28
N SER A 110 -9.49 -5.89 -20.84
CA SER A 110 -10.24 -7.01 -20.25
C SER A 110 -9.39 -8.28 -20.20
N LEU A 111 -8.62 -8.57 -21.24
CA LEU A 111 -7.69 -9.70 -21.27
C LEU A 111 -6.59 -9.54 -20.22
N ALA A 112 -6.02 -8.34 -20.11
CA ALA A 112 -5.01 -8.04 -19.11
C ALA A 112 -5.56 -8.17 -17.69
N MET A 113 -6.74 -7.63 -17.40
CA MET A 113 -7.40 -7.77 -16.09
C MET A 113 -7.73 -9.23 -15.77
N ALA A 114 -8.19 -10.02 -16.74
CA ALA A 114 -8.44 -11.44 -16.54
C ALA A 114 -7.14 -12.19 -16.19
N TYR A 115 -6.03 -11.90 -16.88
CA TYR A 115 -4.73 -12.52 -16.55
C TYR A 115 -4.26 -12.17 -15.14
N VAL A 116 -4.37 -10.90 -14.74
CA VAL A 116 -4.00 -10.48 -13.38
C VAL A 116 -4.89 -11.15 -12.32
N LEU A 117 -6.20 -11.24 -12.56
CA LEU A 117 -7.10 -11.98 -11.66
C LEU A 117 -6.70 -13.46 -11.56
N TRP A 118 -6.36 -14.10 -12.68
CA TRP A 118 -5.86 -15.46 -12.66
C TRP A 118 -4.55 -15.60 -11.89
N ALA A 119 -3.64 -14.66 -12.07
CA ALA A 119 -2.38 -14.64 -11.32
C ALA A 119 -2.61 -14.55 -9.80
N TYR A 120 -3.63 -13.82 -9.36
CA TYR A 120 -4.03 -13.77 -7.96
C TYR A 120 -4.63 -15.11 -7.49
N LEU A 121 -5.49 -15.75 -8.27
CA LEU A 121 -6.05 -17.07 -7.97
C LEU A 121 -4.96 -18.14 -7.86
N ALA A 122 -3.95 -18.09 -8.73
CA ALA A 122 -2.82 -19.00 -8.74
C ALA A 122 -1.97 -18.96 -7.45
N ARG A 123 -2.17 -17.95 -6.58
CA ARG A 123 -1.57 -17.90 -5.22
C ARG A 123 -2.21 -18.93 -4.27
N GLY A 124 -3.34 -19.54 -4.66
CA GLY A 124 -4.06 -20.54 -3.87
C GLY A 124 -4.90 -19.94 -2.74
N ASN A 125 -4.32 -19.13 -1.88
CA ASN A 125 -4.99 -18.36 -0.85
C ASN A 125 -4.57 -16.90 -0.96
N PRO A 126 -5.23 -16.10 -1.77
CA PRO A 126 -4.85 -14.72 -2.01
C PRO A 126 -4.99 -13.82 -0.78
N GLN A 127 -5.96 -14.09 0.11
CA GLN A 127 -6.10 -13.33 1.35
C GLN A 127 -4.87 -13.51 2.26
N ASP A 128 -4.43 -14.75 2.46
CA ASP A 128 -3.22 -15.01 3.24
C ASP A 128 -1.95 -14.47 2.55
N TYR A 129 -1.88 -14.59 1.22
CA TYR A 129 -0.73 -14.11 0.45
C TYR A 129 -0.56 -12.60 0.52
N TYR A 130 -1.66 -11.85 0.37
CA TYR A 130 -1.68 -10.39 0.51
C TYR A 130 -1.99 -9.94 1.94
N GLY A 131 -2.10 -10.90 2.87
CA GLY A 131 -2.34 -10.68 4.28
C GLY A 131 -3.65 -9.96 4.59
N VAL A 132 -4.64 -10.12 3.75
CA VAL A 132 -5.99 -9.60 3.96
C VAL A 132 -6.75 -10.55 4.90
N ASP A 133 -7.66 -10.00 5.71
CA ASP A 133 -8.53 -10.81 6.55
C ASP A 133 -9.29 -11.85 5.69
N ARG A 134 -9.24 -13.11 6.10
CA ARG A 134 -9.85 -14.24 5.39
C ARG A 134 -11.34 -14.11 5.17
N ASP A 135 -12.02 -13.27 5.95
CA ASP A 135 -13.44 -12.99 5.82
C ASP A 135 -13.74 -11.83 4.85
N LYS A 136 -12.74 -11.26 4.19
CA LYS A 136 -12.90 -10.17 3.23
C LYS A 136 -12.73 -10.65 1.81
N GLN A 137 -13.66 -10.21 0.96
CA GLN A 137 -13.59 -10.37 -0.47
C GLN A 137 -12.64 -9.30 -1.05
N LEU A 138 -11.71 -9.74 -1.90
CA LEU A 138 -10.90 -8.85 -2.71
C LEU A 138 -11.74 -8.32 -3.87
N ALA A 139 -11.82 -7.00 -4.04
CA ALA A 139 -12.65 -6.39 -5.05
C ALA A 139 -11.84 -5.97 -6.28
N VAL A 140 -12.24 -6.43 -7.46
CA VAL A 140 -11.83 -5.88 -8.75
C VAL A 140 -12.93 -4.93 -9.20
N LEU A 141 -12.61 -3.63 -9.30
CA LEU A 141 -13.58 -2.58 -9.54
C LEU A 141 -13.35 -1.94 -10.91
N ILE A 142 -14.42 -1.80 -11.68
CA ILE A 142 -14.42 -1.16 -12.99
C ILE A 142 -15.25 0.11 -12.90
N PHE A 143 -14.64 1.26 -13.14
CA PHE A 143 -15.29 2.56 -13.04
C PHE A 143 -15.49 3.23 -14.38
N ALA A 144 -16.65 3.86 -14.55
CA ALA A 144 -16.94 4.80 -15.64
C ALA A 144 -17.75 5.98 -15.11
N GLY A 145 -17.96 7.01 -15.93
CA GLY A 145 -18.76 8.18 -15.58
C GLY A 145 -20.20 7.83 -15.17
N LYS A 146 -20.75 6.76 -15.76
CA LYS A 146 -22.05 6.18 -15.40
C LYS A 146 -21.93 4.67 -15.27
N LYS A 147 -22.71 4.07 -14.38
CA LYS A 147 -22.72 2.61 -14.17
C LYS A 147 -23.07 1.83 -15.42
N ASP A 148 -24.02 2.30 -16.21
CA ASP A 148 -24.42 1.65 -17.46
C ASP A 148 -23.31 1.71 -18.51
N GLN A 149 -22.52 2.77 -18.53
CA GLN A 149 -21.33 2.88 -19.37
C GLN A 149 -20.25 1.89 -18.93
N ALA A 150 -20.00 1.76 -17.62
CA ALA A 150 -19.08 0.74 -17.10
C ALA A 150 -19.51 -0.66 -17.54
N LYS A 151 -20.82 -0.97 -17.50
CA LYS A 151 -21.38 -2.26 -17.93
C LYS A 151 -21.26 -2.52 -19.41
N ALA A 152 -21.54 -1.51 -20.24
CA ALA A 152 -21.57 -1.67 -21.70
C ALA A 152 -20.17 -1.83 -22.31
N ASN A 153 -19.14 -1.32 -21.65
CA ASN A 153 -17.77 -1.32 -22.15
C ASN A 153 -16.91 -2.39 -21.45
N LEU A 154 -15.94 -1.96 -20.66
CA LEU A 154 -14.92 -2.84 -20.09
C LEU A 154 -15.49 -3.99 -19.22
N TRP A 155 -16.58 -3.74 -18.47
CA TRP A 155 -17.23 -4.80 -17.69
C TRP A 155 -17.76 -5.92 -18.58
N GLY A 156 -18.48 -5.58 -19.65
CA GLY A 156 -19.06 -6.58 -20.57
C GLY A 156 -17.97 -7.45 -21.20
N ASP A 157 -16.87 -6.84 -21.64
CA ASP A 157 -15.74 -7.55 -22.21
C ASP A 157 -15.08 -8.47 -21.19
N LEU A 158 -14.81 -7.97 -19.97
CA LEU A 158 -14.20 -8.76 -18.89
C LEU A 158 -15.12 -9.89 -18.41
N TYR A 159 -16.40 -9.60 -18.21
CA TYR A 159 -17.40 -10.60 -17.82
C TYR A 159 -17.45 -11.76 -18.83
N ASN A 160 -17.58 -11.42 -20.12
CA ASN A 160 -17.61 -12.42 -21.18
C ASN A 160 -16.28 -13.18 -21.31
N ALA A 161 -15.15 -12.53 -21.08
CA ALA A 161 -13.84 -13.18 -21.08
C ALA A 161 -13.74 -14.23 -19.96
N ILE A 162 -14.20 -13.92 -18.75
CA ILE A 162 -14.11 -14.81 -17.59
C ILE A 162 -15.17 -15.92 -17.63
N VAL A 163 -16.44 -15.57 -17.84
CA VAL A 163 -17.56 -16.54 -17.79
C VAL A 163 -17.46 -17.58 -18.91
N GLY A 164 -16.95 -17.17 -20.08
CA GLY A 164 -16.72 -18.09 -21.20
C GLY A 164 -15.41 -18.86 -21.18
N ALA A 165 -14.56 -18.68 -20.15
CA ALA A 165 -13.23 -19.25 -20.11
C ALA A 165 -13.17 -20.61 -19.39
N PRO A 166 -12.64 -21.66 -20.02
CA PRO A 166 -12.50 -22.98 -19.39
C PRO A 166 -11.74 -22.95 -18.06
N CYS A 167 -10.68 -22.15 -17.95
CA CYS A 167 -9.88 -22.04 -16.74
C CYS A 167 -10.67 -21.49 -15.54
N TYR A 168 -11.66 -20.60 -15.76
CA TYR A 168 -12.47 -20.02 -14.70
C TYR A 168 -13.70 -20.83 -14.32
N THR A 169 -14.17 -21.72 -15.18
CA THR A 169 -15.41 -22.49 -14.98
C THR A 169 -15.50 -23.12 -13.58
N PRO A 170 -14.45 -23.76 -13.01
CA PRO A 170 -14.54 -24.37 -11.69
C PRO A 170 -14.53 -23.35 -10.54
N TYR A 171 -14.16 -22.09 -10.80
CA TYR A 171 -13.96 -21.07 -9.77
C TYR A 171 -15.09 -20.02 -9.73
N ILE A 172 -15.99 -20.00 -10.70
CA ILE A 172 -17.12 -19.06 -10.70
C ILE A 172 -18.17 -19.52 -9.69
N SER A 173 -18.45 -18.70 -8.68
CA SER A 173 -19.45 -19.01 -7.67
C SER A 173 -20.81 -18.35 -7.93
N ASP A 174 -20.80 -17.13 -8.47
CA ASP A 174 -22.02 -16.39 -8.82
C ASP A 174 -21.70 -15.43 -9.97
N ALA A 175 -22.54 -15.42 -10.99
CA ALA A 175 -22.38 -14.59 -12.17
C ALA A 175 -23.71 -13.88 -12.49
N GLY A 176 -23.78 -12.59 -12.17
CA GLY A 176 -24.95 -11.74 -12.42
C GLY A 176 -24.63 -10.56 -13.31
N ALA A 177 -25.66 -9.84 -13.75
CA ALA A 177 -25.52 -8.69 -14.64
C ALA A 177 -24.64 -7.55 -14.07
N GLU A 178 -24.40 -7.51 -12.77
CA GLU A 178 -23.70 -6.43 -12.08
C GLU A 178 -22.63 -6.92 -11.09
N HIS A 179 -22.35 -8.19 -11.09
CA HIS A 179 -21.34 -8.78 -10.24
C HIS A 179 -20.87 -10.12 -10.79
N LEU A 180 -19.65 -10.45 -10.47
CA LEU A 180 -19.06 -11.76 -10.69
C LEU A 180 -18.26 -12.10 -9.44
N THR A 181 -18.51 -13.24 -8.86
CA THR A 181 -17.75 -13.74 -7.71
C THR A 181 -16.94 -14.97 -8.12
N VAL A 182 -15.67 -14.95 -7.73
CA VAL A 182 -14.72 -15.99 -8.12
C VAL A 182 -14.06 -16.57 -6.87
N PHE A 183 -14.08 -17.88 -6.74
CA PHE A 183 -13.41 -18.62 -5.68
C PHE A 183 -11.91 -18.75 -5.94
N ALA A 184 -11.11 -18.69 -4.88
CA ALA A 184 -9.75 -19.19 -4.91
C ALA A 184 -9.72 -20.68 -4.50
N PRO A 185 -8.66 -21.44 -4.83
CA PRO A 185 -8.56 -22.85 -4.43
C PRO A 185 -8.77 -23.10 -2.93
N TYR A 186 -8.37 -22.17 -2.08
CA TYR A 186 -8.55 -22.26 -0.63
C TYR A 186 -10.02 -22.13 -0.19
N ASP A 187 -10.87 -21.46 -0.97
CA ASP A 187 -12.29 -21.25 -0.61
C ASP A 187 -13.06 -22.57 -0.59
N GLU A 188 -12.66 -23.58 -1.38
CA GLU A 188 -13.26 -24.93 -1.32
C GLU A 188 -13.05 -25.57 0.04
N ILE A 189 -11.84 -25.47 0.59
CA ILE A 189 -11.51 -25.98 1.93
C ILE A 189 -12.32 -25.25 2.98
N ARG A 190 -12.50 -23.96 2.80
CA ARG A 190 -13.26 -23.10 3.70
C ARG A 190 -14.76 -23.42 3.65
N MET A 191 -15.31 -23.65 2.46
CA MET A 191 -16.70 -24.09 2.27
C MET A 191 -16.98 -25.42 2.94
N ALA A 192 -16.10 -26.40 2.79
CA ALA A 192 -16.21 -27.71 3.43
C ALA A 192 -16.30 -27.55 4.97
N LYS A 193 -15.40 -26.77 5.57
CA LYS A 193 -15.40 -26.49 7.02
C LYS A 193 -16.64 -25.73 7.51
N LEU A 194 -17.24 -24.88 6.69
CA LEU A 194 -18.47 -24.16 7.05
C LEU A 194 -19.70 -25.06 6.90
N ALA A 195 -19.72 -25.93 5.88
CA ALA A 195 -20.76 -26.93 5.70
C ALA A 195 -20.83 -27.92 6.87
N GLU A 196 -19.67 -28.34 7.41
CA GLU A 196 -19.59 -29.15 8.64
C GLU A 196 -20.23 -28.46 9.85
N ARG A 197 -20.26 -27.13 9.86
CA ARG A 197 -20.88 -26.30 10.91
C ARG A 197 -22.33 -25.90 10.59
N GLY A 198 -22.92 -26.42 9.52
CA GLY A 198 -24.28 -26.12 9.11
C GLY A 198 -24.47 -24.75 8.42
N ILE A 199 -23.39 -24.05 8.06
CA ILE A 199 -23.44 -22.74 7.40
C ILE A 199 -23.39 -22.97 5.89
N ARG A 200 -24.46 -22.57 5.17
CA ARG A 200 -24.63 -22.81 3.73
C ARG A 200 -24.51 -21.55 2.85
N SER A 201 -24.06 -20.41 3.35
CA SER A 201 -23.90 -19.20 2.53
C SER A 201 -22.59 -19.27 1.73
N THR A 202 -22.69 -19.28 0.40
CA THR A 202 -21.55 -19.29 -0.51
C THR A 202 -21.11 -17.87 -0.92
N ARG A 203 -22.01 -16.88 -0.85
CA ARG A 203 -21.82 -15.54 -1.37
C ARG A 203 -20.76 -14.72 -0.61
N ASP A 204 -20.63 -14.96 0.70
CA ASP A 204 -19.71 -14.22 1.56
C ASP A 204 -18.32 -14.88 1.68
N ILE A 205 -18.10 -15.97 0.95
CA ILE A 205 -16.91 -16.82 1.08
C ILE A 205 -15.94 -16.61 -0.09
N ALA A 206 -16.44 -16.17 -1.26
CA ALA A 206 -15.61 -16.02 -2.45
C ALA A 206 -14.48 -15.00 -2.23
N SER A 207 -13.26 -15.40 -2.58
CA SER A 207 -12.06 -14.57 -2.44
C SER A 207 -12.10 -13.31 -3.29
N PHE A 208 -12.75 -13.34 -4.45
CA PHE A 208 -12.82 -12.19 -5.36
C PHE A 208 -14.24 -11.81 -5.73
N GLY A 209 -14.48 -10.50 -5.76
CA GLY A 209 -15.67 -9.91 -6.35
C GLY A 209 -15.28 -8.91 -7.44
N VAL A 210 -15.86 -9.04 -8.63
CA VAL A 210 -15.67 -8.14 -9.76
C VAL A 210 -16.95 -7.35 -9.98
N PHE A 211 -16.87 -6.01 -10.02
CA PHE A 211 -18.05 -5.14 -10.00
C PHE A 211 -17.89 -3.93 -10.92
N PRO A 212 -18.88 -3.66 -11.81
CA PRO A 212 -18.99 -2.35 -12.43
C PRO A 212 -19.48 -1.31 -11.42
N ARG A 213 -18.86 -0.14 -11.41
CA ARG A 213 -19.18 0.95 -10.48
C ARG A 213 -19.28 2.29 -11.20
N GLU A 214 -20.09 3.17 -10.68
CA GLU A 214 -20.13 4.57 -11.10
C GLU A 214 -19.09 5.36 -10.33
N SER A 215 -18.38 6.27 -11.01
CA SER A 215 -17.34 7.12 -10.40
C SER A 215 -17.86 7.97 -9.23
N THR A 216 -19.14 8.35 -9.25
CA THR A 216 -19.82 9.08 -8.17
C THR A 216 -19.89 8.30 -6.85
N LEU A 217 -19.91 6.96 -6.91
CA LEU A 217 -19.96 6.12 -5.70
C LEU A 217 -18.64 6.14 -4.90
N LEU A 218 -17.51 6.40 -5.54
CA LEU A 218 -16.24 6.61 -4.86
C LEU A 218 -16.14 7.98 -4.20
N SER A 219 -16.75 8.97 -4.80
CA SER A 219 -16.71 10.35 -4.29
C SER A 219 -17.47 10.58 -2.96
N GLY A 220 -18.25 9.59 -2.51
CA GLY A 220 -18.96 9.63 -1.23
C GLY A 220 -18.64 8.47 -0.28
N ARG A 221 -17.96 7.42 -0.75
CA ARG A 221 -17.74 6.19 0.02
C ARG A 221 -16.45 5.43 -0.35
N GLY A 222 -15.51 6.04 -1.05
CA GLY A 222 -14.17 5.47 -1.15
C GLY A 222 -13.55 5.45 0.24
N PRO A 223 -12.96 4.34 0.70
CA PRO A 223 -12.31 4.29 2.00
C PRO A 223 -11.04 5.14 1.99
N ALA A 224 -11.22 6.46 2.10
CA ALA A 224 -10.12 7.32 2.45
C ALA A 224 -9.85 7.12 3.93
N ALA A 225 -8.79 6.42 4.24
CA ALA A 225 -8.33 6.19 5.62
C ALA A 225 -7.75 7.49 6.20
N CYS A 226 -8.59 8.53 6.32
CA CYS A 226 -8.18 9.88 6.68
C CYS A 226 -8.34 10.14 8.17
N VAL A 227 -7.47 11.00 8.71
CA VAL A 227 -7.51 11.49 10.09
C VAL A 227 -7.55 13.02 10.10
N ASP A 228 -7.87 13.59 11.25
CA ASP A 228 -7.89 15.02 11.50
C ASP A 228 -6.51 15.64 11.21
N PRO A 229 -6.43 16.86 10.61
CA PRO A 229 -5.17 17.54 10.28
C PRO A 229 -4.21 17.73 11.46
N GLU A 230 -4.73 17.84 12.69
CA GLU A 230 -3.94 17.97 13.92
C GLU A 230 -3.47 16.61 14.48
N THR A 231 -3.84 15.49 13.85
CA THR A 231 -3.39 14.16 14.28
C THR A 231 -1.87 14.07 14.19
N LEU A 232 -1.22 13.77 15.31
CA LEU A 232 0.22 13.67 15.40
C LEU A 232 0.72 12.35 14.80
N VAL A 233 1.68 12.43 13.89
CA VAL A 233 2.37 11.29 13.26
C VAL A 233 3.77 11.17 13.81
N LEU A 234 4.19 9.95 14.15
CA LEU A 234 5.51 9.68 14.69
C LEU A 234 6.53 9.51 13.56
N LYS A 235 7.48 10.45 13.47
CA LYS A 235 8.61 10.38 12.52
C LYS A 235 9.71 9.42 12.99
N SER A 236 10.55 8.98 12.07
CA SER A 236 11.66 8.04 12.36
C SER A 236 12.74 8.63 13.27
N ASP A 237 12.82 9.94 13.37
CA ASP A 237 13.67 10.68 14.31
C ASP A 237 13.07 10.84 15.72
N LEU A 238 11.95 10.16 15.98
CA LEU A 238 11.20 10.16 17.23
C LEU A 238 10.55 11.50 17.58
N THR A 239 10.27 12.35 16.60
CA THR A 239 9.44 13.55 16.76
C THR A 239 7.99 13.26 16.38
N TRP A 240 7.06 13.94 17.05
CA TRP A 240 5.64 13.94 16.69
C TRP A 240 5.31 15.22 15.92
N VAL A 241 4.72 15.06 14.73
CA VAL A 241 4.41 16.17 13.83
C VAL A 241 2.95 16.04 13.39
N PRO A 242 2.15 17.13 13.37
CA PRO A 242 0.80 17.09 12.84
C PRO A 242 0.80 16.56 11.38
N ILE A 243 -0.18 15.73 11.03
CA ILE A 243 -0.23 15.12 9.69
C ILE A 243 -0.32 16.17 8.57
N ARG A 244 -0.84 17.36 8.86
CA ARG A 244 -0.83 18.48 7.91
C ARG A 244 0.59 18.93 7.53
N ASP A 245 1.57 18.70 8.40
CA ASP A 245 2.97 19.12 8.23
C ASP A 245 3.87 17.94 7.81
N ILE A 246 3.29 16.80 7.47
CA ILE A 246 3.96 15.63 6.87
C ILE A 246 3.86 15.74 5.36
N PHE A 247 4.96 15.47 4.64
CA PHE A 247 5.05 15.57 3.18
C PHE A 247 5.65 14.28 2.57
N PRO A 248 5.40 14.03 1.26
CA PRO A 248 6.11 12.98 0.54
C PRO A 248 7.64 13.12 0.68
N GLY A 249 8.31 12.01 0.93
CA GLY A 249 9.73 11.95 1.27
C GLY A 249 10.03 11.96 2.78
N ASP A 250 9.09 12.31 3.65
CA ASP A 250 9.27 12.19 5.09
C ASP A 250 9.36 10.72 5.51
N HIS A 251 10.22 10.46 6.51
CA HIS A 251 10.37 9.14 7.12
C HIS A 251 9.55 9.05 8.41
N VAL A 252 8.68 8.05 8.49
CA VAL A 252 7.79 7.81 9.64
C VAL A 252 8.00 6.41 10.21
N ILE A 253 7.57 6.19 11.45
CA ILE A 253 7.55 4.87 12.04
C ILE A 253 6.22 4.19 11.71
N ALA A 254 6.33 3.02 11.12
CA ALA A 254 5.26 2.13 10.72
C ALA A 254 5.28 0.83 11.53
N LEU A 255 4.26 0.00 11.33
CA LEU A 255 4.21 -1.37 11.86
C LEU A 255 3.99 -2.32 10.67
N ASP A 256 4.62 -3.51 10.69
CA ASP A 256 4.31 -4.55 9.69
C ASP A 256 2.79 -4.65 9.52
N GLU A 257 2.30 -4.49 8.30
CA GLU A 257 0.87 -4.56 7.99
C GLU A 257 0.28 -5.90 8.43
N TYR A 258 1.06 -6.96 8.30
CA TYR A 258 0.71 -8.34 8.67
C TYR A 258 1.73 -8.93 9.65
N PRO A 259 1.30 -9.84 10.54
CA PRO A 259 2.22 -10.47 11.45
C PRO A 259 3.15 -11.45 10.72
N HIS A 260 4.45 -11.27 10.87
CA HIS A 260 5.41 -12.31 10.50
C HIS A 260 5.42 -13.38 11.61
N VAL A 261 4.94 -14.58 11.29
CA VAL A 261 4.76 -15.72 12.21
C VAL A 261 3.74 -15.41 13.34
N ARG A 262 4.06 -14.55 14.29
CA ARG A 262 3.22 -14.24 15.48
C ARG A 262 3.14 -12.75 15.81
N TYR A 263 4.07 -11.93 15.33
CA TYR A 263 4.22 -10.55 15.76
C TYR A 263 4.37 -9.62 14.56
N ARG A 264 3.87 -8.39 14.72
CA ARG A 264 4.16 -7.27 13.84
C ARG A 264 5.37 -6.53 14.39
N LYS A 265 6.28 -6.10 13.52
CA LYS A 265 7.48 -5.37 13.89
C LYS A 265 7.35 -3.91 13.46
N LEU A 266 7.95 -3.03 14.24
CA LEU A 266 8.12 -1.64 13.82
C LEU A 266 9.12 -1.55 12.66
N ARG A 267 8.81 -0.66 11.70
CA ARG A 267 9.59 -0.42 10.49
C ARG A 267 9.73 1.07 10.23
N GLU A 268 10.82 1.45 9.58
CA GLU A 268 10.88 2.73 8.93
C GLU A 268 10.05 2.69 7.65
N SER A 269 9.30 3.74 7.38
CA SER A 269 8.44 3.87 6.20
C SER A 269 8.55 5.27 5.63
N VAL A 270 8.63 5.36 4.30
CA VAL A 270 8.67 6.63 3.59
C VAL A 270 7.25 7.04 3.24
N VAL A 271 6.93 8.31 3.42
CA VAL A 271 5.67 8.89 2.95
C VAL A 271 5.76 9.07 1.44
N GLU A 272 4.93 8.37 0.69
CA GLU A 272 4.92 8.38 -0.78
C GLU A 272 3.95 9.40 -1.36
N ALA A 273 2.82 9.63 -0.67
CA ALA A 273 1.80 10.59 -1.11
C ALA A 273 1.03 11.17 0.09
N LYS A 274 0.43 12.33 -0.13
CA LYS A 274 -0.46 13.01 0.81
C LYS A 274 -1.65 13.55 0.07
N ARG A 275 -2.83 13.45 0.67
CA ARG A 275 -4.04 14.09 0.15
C ARG A 275 -4.89 14.67 1.26
N THR A 276 -5.64 15.70 0.92
CA THR A 276 -6.66 16.31 1.77
C THR A 276 -8.03 16.03 1.17
N VAL A 277 -8.97 15.61 2.00
CA VAL A 277 -10.35 15.34 1.59
C VAL A 277 -11.32 15.97 2.57
N ARG A 278 -12.54 16.31 2.11
CA ARG A 278 -13.60 16.79 2.97
C ARG A 278 -14.72 15.75 3.03
N GLN A 279 -14.95 15.21 4.23
CA GLN A 279 -15.96 14.17 4.45
C GLN A 279 -16.43 14.12 5.90
N ALA A 280 -17.55 13.42 6.14
CA ALA A 280 -18.06 13.18 7.49
C ALA A 280 -17.07 12.35 8.32
N ALA A 281 -16.86 12.75 9.56
CA ALA A 281 -15.91 12.13 10.47
C ALA A 281 -16.57 11.40 11.63
N LEU A 282 -15.77 10.63 12.34
CA LEU A 282 -16.10 10.03 13.64
C LEU A 282 -15.06 10.45 14.65
N ARG A 283 -15.49 10.81 15.85
CA ARG A 283 -14.63 10.94 17.03
C ARG A 283 -14.74 9.67 17.86
N LEU A 284 -13.63 9.01 18.08
CA LEU A 284 -13.47 7.87 18.97
C LEU A 284 -12.87 8.38 20.29
N GLU A 285 -13.58 8.19 21.39
CA GLU A 285 -13.13 8.54 22.75
C GLU A 285 -12.73 7.26 23.49
N PHE A 286 -11.66 7.32 24.28
CA PHE A 286 -11.07 6.17 24.93
C PHE A 286 -11.17 6.22 26.45
N ASP A 287 -10.88 5.09 27.12
CA ASP A 287 -11.01 4.88 28.56
C ASP A 287 -10.03 5.71 29.43
N ASP A 288 -9.06 6.36 28.81
CA ASP A 288 -8.14 7.30 29.44
C ASP A 288 -8.49 8.79 29.18
N GLY A 289 -9.61 9.06 28.52
CA GLY A 289 -10.05 10.41 28.18
C GLY A 289 -9.45 10.97 26.89
N THR A 290 -8.55 10.26 26.22
CA THR A 290 -8.00 10.68 24.93
C THR A 290 -9.01 10.43 23.81
N SER A 291 -8.84 11.10 22.66
CA SER A 291 -9.69 10.90 21.50
C SER A 291 -8.91 11.00 20.20
N VAL A 292 -9.48 10.41 19.13
CA VAL A 292 -8.99 10.54 17.76
C VAL A 292 -10.16 10.77 16.82
N THR A 293 -9.98 11.69 15.86
CA THR A 293 -10.96 11.99 14.83
C THR A 293 -10.48 11.42 13.50
N CYS A 294 -11.36 10.67 12.83
CA CYS A 294 -11.03 10.00 11.58
C CYS A 294 -12.26 9.83 10.69
N SER A 295 -12.06 9.47 9.43
CA SER A 295 -13.15 9.06 8.54
C SER A 295 -13.80 7.74 9.00
N ARG A 296 -15.02 7.47 8.54
CA ARG A 296 -15.72 6.21 8.84
C ARG A 296 -14.99 4.98 8.32
N ASP A 297 -14.29 5.15 7.22
CA ASP A 297 -13.58 4.07 6.52
C ASP A 297 -12.13 3.91 6.99
N HIS A 298 -11.65 4.80 7.87
CA HIS A 298 -10.32 4.70 8.46
C HIS A 298 -10.14 3.40 9.21
N ARG A 299 -9.04 2.70 8.99
CA ARG A 299 -8.79 1.38 9.58
C ARG A 299 -7.83 1.46 10.74
N TRP A 300 -8.30 0.93 11.86
CA TRP A 300 -7.52 0.78 13.10
C TRP A 300 -7.22 -0.69 13.37
N LEU A 301 -6.06 -0.95 13.94
CA LEU A 301 -5.71 -2.29 14.42
C LEU A 301 -6.46 -2.56 15.74
N TRP A 302 -7.44 -3.48 15.72
CA TRP A 302 -8.39 -3.68 16.81
C TRP A 302 -8.51 -5.13 17.26
N ARG A 303 -9.11 -5.35 18.42
CA ARG A 303 -9.63 -6.64 18.85
C ARG A 303 -10.90 -6.48 19.70
N GLU A 304 -11.66 -7.56 19.84
CA GLU A 304 -12.80 -7.62 20.76
C GLU A 304 -12.31 -7.87 22.19
N LYS A 305 -12.91 -7.17 23.16
CA LYS A 305 -12.58 -7.34 24.59
C LYS A 305 -12.83 -8.80 25.02
N GLY A 306 -11.86 -9.38 25.73
CA GLY A 306 -11.98 -10.75 26.26
C GLY A 306 -11.55 -11.87 25.32
N ARG A 307 -11.38 -11.62 24.01
CA ARG A 307 -10.76 -12.58 23.10
C ARG A 307 -9.25 -12.42 23.10
N GLY A 308 -8.54 -13.37 23.67
CA GLY A 308 -7.08 -13.44 23.61
C GLY A 308 -6.61 -13.66 22.18
N GLY A 309 -5.53 -13.01 21.75
CA GLY A 309 -4.83 -13.36 20.53
C GLY A 309 -4.73 -12.28 19.47
N THR A 310 -5.07 -12.61 18.24
CA THR A 310 -4.78 -11.85 17.01
C THR A 310 -5.55 -10.54 16.92
N MET A 311 -4.89 -9.48 16.50
CA MET A 311 -5.50 -8.19 16.19
C MET A 311 -5.69 -8.04 14.67
N TYR A 312 -6.79 -7.42 14.28
CA TYR A 312 -7.22 -7.28 12.89
C TYR A 312 -7.43 -5.80 12.54
N TRP A 313 -7.34 -5.49 11.24
CA TRP A 313 -7.71 -4.18 10.72
C TRP A 313 -9.23 -4.03 10.67
N ARG A 314 -9.77 -2.92 11.18
CA ARG A 314 -11.21 -2.65 11.14
C ARG A 314 -11.50 -1.18 10.89
N GLU A 315 -12.46 -0.92 10.01
CA GLU A 315 -12.96 0.41 9.72
C GLU A 315 -13.61 1.06 10.95
N ALA A 316 -13.34 2.33 11.16
CA ALA A 316 -13.87 3.09 12.30
C ALA A 316 -15.41 3.03 12.39
N GLY A 317 -16.10 3.08 11.24
CA GLY A 317 -17.57 2.97 11.19
C GLY A 317 -18.13 1.60 11.60
N LYS A 318 -17.29 0.57 11.71
CA LYS A 318 -17.67 -0.79 12.17
C LYS A 318 -17.21 -1.06 13.60
N LEU A 319 -16.51 -0.11 14.23
CA LEU A 319 -16.13 -0.21 15.62
C LEU A 319 -17.32 0.02 16.54
N LYS A 320 -17.21 -0.48 17.76
CA LYS A 320 -18.24 -0.37 18.81
C LYS A 320 -17.60 0.02 20.14
N VAL A 321 -18.37 0.62 21.03
CA VAL A 321 -17.99 0.81 22.43
C VAL A 321 -17.59 -0.53 23.04
N GLY A 322 -16.47 -0.55 23.78
CA GLY A 322 -15.87 -1.75 24.35
C GLY A 322 -14.83 -2.44 23.46
N HIS A 323 -14.70 -2.07 22.18
CA HIS A 323 -13.61 -2.55 21.35
C HIS A 323 -12.25 -1.95 21.79
N GLU A 324 -11.19 -2.73 21.68
CA GLU A 324 -9.83 -2.33 22.04
C GLU A 324 -9.02 -2.03 20.77
N ILE A 325 -8.41 -0.85 20.71
CA ILE A 325 -7.53 -0.42 19.62
C ILE A 325 -6.07 -0.56 20.05
N LYS A 326 -5.23 -1.04 19.15
CA LYS A 326 -3.79 -1.16 19.39
C LYS A 326 -3.17 0.22 19.55
N PHE A 327 -2.36 0.35 20.60
CA PHE A 327 -1.74 1.59 21.01
C PHE A 327 -0.26 1.37 21.27
N LEU A 328 0.60 2.31 20.89
CA LEU A 328 2.03 2.26 21.11
C LEU A 328 2.41 3.08 22.34
N ALA A 329 2.17 4.38 22.30
CA ALA A 329 2.49 5.33 23.36
C ALA A 329 1.74 6.65 23.12
N ASP A 330 1.50 7.42 24.16
CA ASP A 330 1.04 8.80 24.03
C ASP A 330 2.15 9.65 23.39
N PRO A 331 1.78 10.64 22.55
CA PRO A 331 2.72 11.59 22.00
C PRO A 331 3.51 12.31 23.11
N TRP A 332 4.78 12.53 22.87
CA TRP A 332 5.68 13.28 23.74
C TRP A 332 6.24 14.51 23.03
N GLU A 333 6.65 15.48 23.80
CA GLU A 333 7.36 16.65 23.33
C GLU A 333 8.84 16.59 23.74
N TYR A 334 9.65 17.42 23.10
CA TYR A 334 11.02 17.65 23.55
C TYR A 334 10.99 18.33 24.92
N ASP A 335 11.69 17.76 25.89
CA ASP A 335 11.79 18.30 27.25
C ASP A 335 13.03 19.19 27.36
N ALA A 336 12.83 20.51 27.40
CA ALA A 336 13.87 21.51 27.52
C ALA A 336 14.24 21.81 28.99
N SER A 337 13.76 21.01 29.94
CA SER A 337 14.09 21.22 31.37
C SER A 337 15.56 20.98 31.65
N ARG A 338 16.03 21.57 32.78
CA ARG A 338 17.39 21.31 33.28
C ARG A 338 17.62 19.82 33.53
N GLU A 339 16.62 19.15 34.05
CA GLU A 339 16.64 17.72 34.36
C GLU A 339 16.84 16.88 33.10
N ALA A 340 16.09 17.16 32.02
CA ALA A 340 16.27 16.49 30.75
C ALA A 340 17.65 16.79 30.14
N GLY A 341 18.11 18.04 30.21
CA GLY A 341 19.45 18.41 29.75
C GLY A 341 20.57 17.69 30.52
N TYR A 342 20.42 17.52 31.82
CA TYR A 342 21.35 16.73 32.64
C TYR A 342 21.36 15.26 32.22
N LEU A 343 20.17 14.67 32.06
CA LEU A 343 20.01 13.29 31.56
C LEU A 343 20.59 13.12 30.14
N ALA A 344 20.38 14.07 29.26
CA ALA A 344 20.95 14.04 27.91
C ALA A 344 22.47 13.93 27.99
N GLY A 345 23.15 14.76 28.79
CA GLY A 345 24.60 14.71 28.96
C GLY A 345 25.11 13.41 29.58
N VAL A 346 24.46 12.95 30.67
CA VAL A 346 24.86 11.72 31.36
C VAL A 346 24.65 10.50 30.45
N PHE A 347 23.51 10.37 29.77
CA PHE A 347 23.25 9.25 28.90
C PHE A 347 24.04 9.33 27.58
N ASP A 348 24.49 10.50 27.19
CA ASP A 348 25.42 10.66 26.08
C ASP A 348 26.80 10.08 26.42
N GLY A 349 27.31 10.28 27.65
CA GLY A 349 28.56 9.70 28.15
C GLY A 349 28.44 8.21 28.53
N GLU A 350 27.58 7.93 29.51
CA GLU A 350 27.48 6.65 30.22
C GLU A 350 26.34 5.74 29.75
N GLY A 351 25.43 6.27 28.93
CA GLY A 351 24.29 5.51 28.43
C GLY A 351 24.68 4.47 27.36
N CYS A 352 23.94 3.38 27.31
CA CYS A 352 24.13 2.31 26.32
C CYS A 352 22.79 1.78 25.80
N ILE A 353 22.70 1.56 24.51
CA ILE A 353 21.63 0.77 23.85
C ILE A 353 22.24 -0.57 23.47
N PRO A 354 21.86 -1.68 24.14
CA PRO A 354 22.35 -3.00 23.77
C PRO A 354 21.91 -3.42 22.36
N ASP A 355 22.75 -4.15 21.65
CA ASP A 355 22.34 -4.82 20.43
C ASP A 355 21.37 -5.98 20.77
N HIS A 356 20.13 -5.81 20.39
CA HIS A 356 19.06 -6.77 20.62
C HIS A 356 18.84 -7.75 19.46
N SER A 357 19.71 -7.76 18.44
CA SER A 357 19.57 -8.61 17.24
C SER A 357 19.47 -10.10 17.57
N ARG A 358 20.09 -10.53 18.66
CA ARG A 358 20.10 -11.92 19.17
C ARG A 358 19.12 -12.17 20.31
N SER A 359 18.39 -11.14 20.77
CA SER A 359 17.47 -11.25 21.90
C SER A 359 16.02 -11.35 21.44
N ASN A 360 15.11 -11.61 22.39
CA ASN A 360 13.68 -11.61 22.13
C ASN A 360 13.24 -10.28 21.46
N PRO A 361 12.62 -10.30 20.27
CA PRO A 361 12.35 -9.10 19.47
C PRO A 361 11.46 -8.05 20.16
N GLY A 362 10.77 -8.41 21.26
CA GLY A 362 9.97 -7.46 22.06
C GLY A 362 10.69 -6.87 23.26
N ASN A 363 11.94 -7.26 23.52
CA ASN A 363 12.70 -6.78 24.68
C ASN A 363 13.66 -5.68 24.23
N ARG A 364 13.40 -4.44 24.62
CA ARG A 364 14.21 -3.26 24.34
C ARG A 364 14.52 -2.52 25.63
N SER A 365 15.73 -1.99 25.72
CA SER A 365 16.17 -1.25 26.91
C SER A 365 17.27 -0.25 26.58
N ILE A 366 17.35 0.80 27.40
CA ILE A 366 18.47 1.74 27.47
C ILE A 366 19.07 1.60 28.85
N HIS A 367 20.36 1.46 28.92
CA HIS A 367 21.08 1.24 30.16
C HIS A 367 21.92 2.46 30.53
N VAL A 368 22.09 2.65 31.83
CA VAL A 368 23.09 3.55 32.43
C VAL A 368 23.79 2.81 33.55
N SER A 369 25.10 2.96 33.62
CA SER A 369 25.93 2.34 34.65
C SER A 369 26.64 3.45 35.43
N GLN A 370 26.51 3.44 36.75
CA GLN A 370 27.13 4.44 37.61
C GLN A 370 27.46 3.85 39.00
N ASN A 371 28.51 4.36 39.63
CA ASN A 371 28.81 4.04 41.03
C ASN A 371 27.76 4.66 41.97
N PRO A 372 27.42 3.99 43.08
CA PRO A 372 26.60 4.59 44.14
C PRO A 372 27.17 5.92 44.59
N GLY A 373 26.32 6.90 44.83
CA GLY A 373 26.68 8.22 45.29
C GLY A 373 25.84 9.33 44.66
N ILE A 374 26.24 10.56 44.85
CA ILE A 374 25.52 11.78 44.50
C ILE A 374 25.13 11.80 43.03
N THR A 375 26.01 11.34 42.12
CA THR A 375 25.72 11.29 40.68
C THR A 375 24.57 10.34 40.35
N LEU A 376 24.54 9.13 40.92
CA LEU A 376 23.48 8.17 40.74
C LEU A 376 22.15 8.67 41.32
N GLU A 377 22.19 9.30 42.49
CA GLU A 377 21.01 9.91 43.12
C GLU A 377 20.43 11.03 42.25
N GLU A 378 21.28 11.89 41.69
CA GLU A 378 20.85 12.97 40.81
C GLU A 378 20.28 12.42 39.49
N ILE A 379 20.85 11.35 38.90
CA ILE A 379 20.27 10.65 37.75
C ILE A 379 18.84 10.19 38.05
N PHE A 380 18.62 9.56 39.21
CA PHE A 380 17.30 9.10 39.62
C PHE A 380 16.32 10.24 39.87
N ARG A 381 16.78 11.32 40.50
CA ARG A 381 15.98 12.51 40.73
C ARG A 381 15.51 13.09 39.39
N CYS A 382 16.41 13.24 38.42
CA CYS A 382 16.11 13.77 37.10
C CYS A 382 15.21 12.82 36.30
N LEU A 383 15.48 11.50 36.31
CA LEU A 383 14.61 10.52 35.65
C LEU A 383 13.19 10.58 36.21
N LYS A 384 13.04 10.67 37.53
CA LYS A 384 11.74 10.79 38.17
C LYS A 384 11.03 12.09 37.80
N ALA A 385 11.75 13.21 37.75
CA ALA A 385 11.22 14.52 37.38
C ALA A 385 10.71 14.52 35.92
N CYS A 386 11.43 13.85 35.01
CA CYS A 386 11.00 13.65 33.62
C CYS A 386 10.01 12.47 33.43
N GLY A 387 9.51 11.89 34.52
CA GLY A 387 8.50 10.82 34.49
C GLY A 387 9.02 9.46 34.04
N PHE A 388 10.33 9.17 34.17
CA PHE A 388 10.92 7.88 33.88
C PHE A 388 11.15 7.05 35.13
N ASN A 389 11.03 5.73 35.02
CA ASN A 389 11.20 4.82 36.14
C ASN A 389 12.19 3.69 35.77
N PRO A 390 13.48 3.88 36.10
CA PRO A 390 14.49 2.88 35.81
C PRO A 390 14.31 1.66 36.71
N VAL A 391 14.68 0.50 36.18
CA VAL A 391 14.70 -0.77 36.91
C VAL A 391 16.13 -1.33 36.96
N PRO A 392 16.53 -2.03 38.04
CA PRO A 392 17.86 -2.62 38.10
C PRO A 392 18.04 -3.67 36.98
N HIS A 393 19.24 -3.72 36.40
CA HIS A 393 19.62 -4.73 35.43
C HIS A 393 20.29 -5.90 36.17
N GLY A 394 19.79 -7.12 35.95
CA GLY A 394 20.28 -8.32 36.62
C GLY A 394 20.10 -8.25 38.14
N SER A 395 21.16 -8.45 38.91
CA SER A 395 21.17 -8.30 40.38
C SER A 395 21.15 -6.85 40.86
N GLY A 396 21.16 -5.87 39.93
CA GLY A 396 21.17 -4.44 40.24
C GLY A 396 22.56 -3.87 40.58
N ALA A 397 23.52 -4.72 40.88
CA ALA A 397 24.91 -4.31 41.11
C ALA A 397 25.85 -5.45 40.72
N TYR A 398 27.01 -5.10 40.20
CA TYR A 398 28.08 -6.06 40.01
C TYR A 398 29.42 -5.43 40.46
N ARG A 399 30.28 -6.25 41.00
CA ARG A 399 31.62 -5.85 41.45
C ARG A 399 32.57 -5.89 40.24
N LYS A 400 33.18 -4.75 39.95
CA LYS A 400 34.24 -4.67 38.96
C LYS A 400 35.62 -4.95 39.60
N SER A 401 35.74 -4.59 40.85
CA SER A 401 36.87 -4.90 41.75
C SER A 401 36.40 -4.78 43.19
N GLU A 402 37.25 -5.12 44.17
CA GLU A 402 36.91 -4.93 45.59
C GLU A 402 36.65 -3.45 45.96
N GLU A 403 37.24 -2.50 45.21
CA GLU A 403 37.09 -1.05 45.45
C GLU A 403 35.95 -0.39 44.73
N TYR A 404 35.42 -0.98 43.64
CA TYR A 404 34.42 -0.33 42.77
C TYR A 404 33.16 -1.18 42.63
N LEU A 405 32.08 -0.66 43.17
CA LEU A 405 30.74 -1.21 43.01
C LEU A 405 29.99 -0.39 41.95
N CYS A 406 29.85 -0.93 40.73
CA CYS A 406 29.08 -0.29 39.68
C CYS A 406 27.65 -0.86 39.63
N GLN A 407 26.65 0.03 39.63
CA GLN A 407 25.24 -0.32 39.48
C GLN A 407 24.79 -0.04 38.05
N GLN A 408 24.13 -1.02 37.44
CA GLN A 408 23.52 -0.87 36.13
C GLN A 408 22.01 -0.81 36.25
N TRP A 409 21.43 0.21 35.63
CA TRP A 409 20.00 0.47 35.59
C TRP A 409 19.50 0.57 34.18
N SER A 410 18.23 0.24 33.97
CA SER A 410 17.63 0.21 32.61
C SER A 410 16.27 0.89 32.58
N LEU A 411 16.06 1.65 31.53
CA LEU A 411 14.72 1.94 31.01
C LEU A 411 14.30 0.76 30.10
N ARG A 412 13.13 0.20 30.30
CA ARG A 412 12.70 -1.03 29.60
C ARG A 412 11.38 -0.85 28.86
N GLY A 413 11.31 -1.47 27.70
CA GLY A 413 10.14 -1.47 26.82
C GLY A 413 10.29 -0.49 25.66
N ILE A 414 9.76 -0.88 24.51
CA ILE A 414 9.90 -0.13 23.25
C ILE A 414 9.41 1.31 23.42
N ALA A 415 8.19 1.49 23.92
CA ALA A 415 7.55 2.79 24.07
C ALA A 415 8.32 3.70 25.05
N GLU A 416 8.77 3.16 26.19
CA GLU A 416 9.54 3.92 27.19
C GLU A 416 10.88 4.37 26.65
N CYS A 417 11.59 3.47 25.95
CA CYS A 417 12.87 3.80 25.33
C CYS A 417 12.72 4.83 24.20
N MET A 418 11.67 4.70 23.37
CA MET A 418 11.38 5.68 22.32
C MET A 418 11.02 7.04 22.91
N ARG A 419 10.19 7.08 23.96
CA ARG A 419 9.82 8.31 24.67
C ARG A 419 11.06 8.99 25.26
N PHE A 420 11.95 8.23 25.91
CA PHE A 420 13.18 8.77 26.45
C PHE A 420 14.06 9.39 25.36
N LEU A 421 14.31 8.66 24.29
CA LEU A 421 15.10 9.18 23.16
C LEU A 421 14.45 10.38 22.50
N GLY A 422 13.12 10.37 22.32
CA GLY A 422 12.39 11.45 21.67
C GLY A 422 12.26 12.72 22.51
N SER A 423 12.13 12.59 23.85
CA SER A 423 11.97 13.74 24.75
C SER A 423 13.30 14.28 25.30
N VAL A 424 14.24 13.41 25.71
CA VAL A 424 15.52 13.81 26.31
C VAL A 424 16.62 14.02 25.26
N ARG A 425 16.63 13.25 24.17
CA ARG A 425 17.48 13.37 22.98
C ARG A 425 19.00 13.37 23.25
N PRO A 426 19.58 12.37 23.97
CA PRO A 426 21.03 12.28 24.10
C PRO A 426 21.70 12.12 22.73
N PRO A 427 22.61 13.03 22.28
CA PRO A 427 23.07 13.08 20.88
C PRO A 427 23.66 11.76 20.34
N ARG A 428 24.53 11.10 21.11
CA ARG A 428 25.13 9.82 20.72
C ARG A 428 24.10 8.69 20.63
N LEU A 429 23.18 8.62 21.62
CA LEU A 429 22.15 7.57 21.63
C LEU A 429 21.10 7.80 20.52
N MET A 430 20.87 9.04 20.11
CA MET A 430 19.99 9.34 18.98
C MET A 430 20.50 8.72 17.67
N GLN A 431 21.81 8.70 17.46
CA GLN A 431 22.40 8.02 16.29
C GLN A 431 22.15 6.50 16.28
N LEU A 432 21.90 5.93 17.46
CA LEU A 432 21.62 4.51 17.66
C LEU A 432 20.12 4.24 17.88
N SER A 433 19.25 5.24 17.72
CA SER A 433 17.81 5.14 18.05
C SER A 433 17.09 4.02 17.31
N LYS A 434 17.48 3.71 16.07
CA LYS A 434 16.93 2.59 15.28
C LYS A 434 17.12 1.23 15.99
N LEU A 435 18.18 1.03 16.79
CA LEU A 435 18.36 -0.21 17.55
C LEU A 435 17.24 -0.44 18.58
N VAL A 436 16.55 0.63 19.00
CA VAL A 436 15.43 0.53 19.94
C VAL A 436 14.14 0.09 19.28
N TRP A 437 13.83 0.59 18.11
CA TRP A 437 12.51 0.37 17.52
C TRP A 437 12.52 -0.43 16.21
N GLU A 438 13.52 -0.28 15.31
CA GLU A 438 13.55 -0.99 14.03
C GLU A 438 13.58 -2.51 14.26
N GLY A 439 12.65 -3.22 13.63
CA GLY A 439 12.50 -4.67 13.81
C GLY A 439 11.99 -5.10 15.20
N ALA A 440 11.64 -4.18 16.08
CA ALA A 440 11.09 -4.49 17.39
C ALA A 440 9.64 -4.98 17.28
N ALA A 441 9.32 -6.10 17.92
CA ALA A 441 8.00 -6.72 17.83
C ALA A 441 7.03 -6.13 18.87
N LEU A 442 5.89 -5.62 18.39
CA LEU A 442 4.77 -5.24 19.26
C LEU A 442 3.95 -6.48 19.62
N ARG A 443 4.14 -6.99 20.82
CA ARG A 443 3.36 -8.12 21.34
C ARG A 443 1.92 -7.70 21.65
N GLY A 444 0.97 -8.60 21.44
CA GLY A 444 -0.37 -8.46 21.99
C GLY A 444 -0.33 -8.65 23.51
N GLY A 445 -0.77 -7.68 24.30
CA GLY A 445 -0.77 -7.76 25.75
C GLY A 445 -0.23 -6.50 26.42
N TYR A 446 0.09 -6.61 27.70
CA TYR A 446 0.69 -5.52 28.47
C TYR A 446 2.14 -5.31 28.04
N SER A 447 2.58 -4.06 27.90
CA SER A 447 3.98 -3.73 27.95
C SER A 447 4.53 -4.15 29.33
N GLN A 448 5.63 -4.90 29.36
CA GLN A 448 6.26 -5.26 30.65
C GLN A 448 6.83 -4.03 31.41
N ALA A 449 7.10 -2.95 30.69
CA ALA A 449 7.44 -1.65 31.28
C ALA A 449 6.19 -0.86 31.70
N GLY A 450 5.02 -1.39 31.51
CA GLY A 450 3.73 -0.74 31.53
C GLY A 450 3.14 -0.35 32.86
N ARG A 451 3.92 -0.18 33.89
CA ARG A 451 3.40 0.48 35.10
C ARG A 451 3.13 1.97 34.90
N PHE A 452 3.80 2.61 33.95
CA PHE A 452 3.67 4.05 33.67
C PHE A 452 3.07 4.38 32.32
N LEU A 453 3.32 3.59 31.27
CA LEU A 453 2.76 3.80 29.93
C LEU A 453 1.45 3.04 29.72
N GLY A 454 0.96 2.36 30.74
CA GLY A 454 -0.32 1.67 30.67
C GLY A 454 -0.33 0.49 29.69
N ARG A 455 -1.51 0.21 29.21
CA ARG A 455 -1.77 -0.88 28.27
C ARG A 455 -1.36 -0.45 26.87
N ASN A 456 -0.76 -1.35 26.09
CA ASN A 456 -0.51 -1.12 24.66
C ASN A 456 -1.79 -1.22 23.79
N LYS A 457 -2.90 -0.80 24.35
CA LYS A 457 -4.25 -0.77 23.77
C LYS A 457 -5.11 0.17 24.61
N LYS A 458 -6.05 0.85 23.95
CA LYS A 458 -7.07 1.67 24.61
C LYS A 458 -8.46 1.16 24.21
N MET A 459 -9.42 1.24 25.12
CA MET A 459 -10.79 0.78 24.91
C MET A 459 -11.66 1.96 24.52
N ILE A 460 -12.46 1.79 23.47
CA ILE A 460 -13.45 2.79 23.04
C ILE A 460 -14.56 2.90 24.06
N THR A 461 -14.79 4.10 24.59
CA THR A 461 -15.87 4.42 25.54
C THR A 461 -17.03 5.14 24.87
N ARG A 462 -16.73 5.89 23.76
CA ARG A 462 -17.76 6.63 23.02
C ARG A 462 -17.37 6.78 21.57
N ILE A 463 -18.37 6.80 20.68
CA ILE A 463 -18.23 7.08 19.24
C ILE A 463 -19.22 8.17 18.88
N THR A 464 -18.73 9.32 18.44
CA THR A 464 -19.56 10.48 18.10
C THR A 464 -19.41 10.79 16.61
N PRO A 465 -20.51 10.75 15.82
CA PRO A 465 -20.49 11.27 14.46
C PRO A 465 -20.25 12.77 14.43
N LEU A 466 -19.41 13.22 13.51
CA LEU A 466 -19.11 14.62 13.28
C LEU A 466 -19.53 15.02 11.87
N PRO A 467 -19.83 16.31 11.64
CA PRO A 467 -20.13 16.84 10.31
C PRO A 467 -18.96 16.68 9.36
N GLU A 468 -19.19 17.01 8.09
CA GLU A 468 -18.12 17.05 7.08
C GLU A 468 -17.07 18.09 7.47
N GLN A 469 -15.84 17.62 7.52
CA GLN A 469 -14.65 18.43 7.83
C GLN A 469 -13.47 18.01 6.97
N GLU A 470 -12.44 18.83 6.97
CA GLU A 470 -11.18 18.50 6.33
C GLU A 470 -10.48 17.36 7.08
N LEU A 471 -10.03 16.35 6.34
CA LEU A 471 -9.28 15.20 6.84
C LEU A 471 -8.11 14.95 5.89
N ILE A 472 -7.01 14.41 6.43
CA ILE A 472 -5.79 14.12 5.69
C ILE A 472 -5.49 12.63 5.73
N ASP A 473 -5.04 12.12 4.60
CA ASP A 473 -4.49 10.78 4.41
C ASP A 473 -3.05 10.88 3.91
N ILE A 474 -2.18 10.03 4.42
CA ILE A 474 -0.82 9.85 3.91
C ILE A 474 -0.63 8.39 3.50
N GLN A 475 -0.04 8.21 2.34
CA GLN A 475 0.40 6.91 1.88
C GLN A 475 1.84 6.69 2.33
N THR A 476 2.16 5.50 2.83
CA THR A 476 3.50 5.13 3.29
C THR A 476 3.93 3.81 2.68
N SER A 477 5.22 3.61 2.45
CA SER A 477 5.77 2.39 1.82
C SER A 477 5.42 1.10 2.57
N GLU A 478 5.30 1.16 3.90
CA GLU A 478 4.86 0.04 4.74
C GLU A 478 3.33 -0.01 4.95
N ARG A 479 2.58 0.93 4.36
CA ARG A 479 1.10 1.04 4.38
C ARG A 479 0.48 1.27 5.73
N THR A 480 1.28 1.49 6.73
CA THR A 480 0.87 1.79 8.09
C THR A 480 1.68 2.97 8.61
N PHE A 481 1.14 3.66 9.56
CA PHE A 481 1.83 4.70 10.31
C PHE A 481 1.24 4.82 11.72
N ILE A 482 1.89 5.55 12.59
CA ILE A 482 1.42 5.74 13.96
C ILE A 482 0.77 7.12 14.06
N ALA A 483 -0.55 7.13 14.34
CA ALA A 483 -1.41 8.31 14.43
C ALA A 483 -1.89 8.52 15.87
N ASN A 484 -1.48 9.61 16.54
CA ASN A 484 -1.76 9.86 17.98
C ASN A 484 -1.46 8.64 18.87
N GLY A 485 -0.43 7.86 18.51
CA GLY A 485 -0.07 6.61 19.20
C GLY A 485 -0.80 5.36 18.74
N PHE A 486 -1.81 5.45 17.89
CA PHE A 486 -2.57 4.32 17.33
C PHE A 486 -2.02 3.87 15.97
N ILE A 487 -2.32 2.63 15.56
CA ILE A 487 -1.83 2.04 14.31
C ILE A 487 -2.88 2.13 13.21
N SER A 488 -2.55 2.70 12.04
CA SER A 488 -3.40 3.09 10.89
C SER A 488 -3.05 2.44 9.52
N HIS A 489 -3.98 2.35 8.52
CA HIS A 489 -3.87 1.59 7.23
C HIS A 489 -4.68 2.08 5.97
N ASN A 490 -4.37 1.60 4.65
CA ASN A 490 -4.88 2.02 3.27
C ASN A 490 -5.44 0.91 2.29
N CYS A 491 -5.93 1.14 0.93
CA CYS A 491 -6.68 0.22 -0.05
C CYS A 491 -6.59 0.32 -1.65
N ILE A 492 -7.34 -0.45 -2.66
CA ILE A 492 -7.16 -0.66 -4.16
C ILE A 492 -8.29 -0.32 -5.18
N LEU A 493 -8.04 -0.12 -6.57
CA LEU A 493 -9.02 0.18 -7.67
C LEU A 493 -8.60 0.10 -9.17
N GLY A 494 -9.61 0.17 -10.14
CA GLY A 494 -9.45 0.28 -11.60
C GLY A 494 -10.47 1.22 -12.29
N PHE A 495 -10.17 1.77 -13.51
CA PHE A 495 -10.95 2.83 -14.18
C PHE A 495 -11.21 2.58 -15.66
N ASP A 496 -12.37 3.07 -16.22
CA ASP A 496 -12.72 3.09 -17.64
C ASP A 496 -13.06 4.51 -18.14
N GLU A 497 -12.64 4.86 -19.37
CA GLU A 497 -12.84 6.15 -20.04
C GLU A 497 -12.50 7.37 -19.17
N ALA A 498 -11.36 7.31 -18.54
CA ALA A 498 -10.92 8.24 -17.50
C ALA A 498 -10.91 9.73 -17.93
N ALA A 499 -10.54 10.03 -19.20
CA ALA A 499 -10.53 11.40 -19.70
C ALA A 499 -11.94 12.01 -19.83
N HIS A 500 -12.98 11.17 -19.91
CA HIS A 500 -14.37 11.60 -20.10
C HIS A 500 -15.19 11.63 -18.79
N VAL A 501 -14.59 11.34 -17.65
CA VAL A 501 -15.27 11.37 -16.35
C VAL A 501 -15.50 12.83 -15.94
N LYS A 502 -16.59 13.42 -16.46
CA LYS A 502 -17.16 14.69 -16.01
C LYS A 502 -18.52 14.39 -15.38
N ASN A 503 -18.68 14.69 -14.11
CA ASN A 503 -19.98 14.53 -13.46
C ASN A 503 -20.89 15.70 -13.82
N ALA A 504 -21.98 15.45 -14.51
CA ALA A 504 -23.00 16.44 -14.79
C ALA A 504 -23.56 17.00 -13.45
N GLY A 505 -23.29 18.27 -13.17
CA GLY A 505 -23.79 18.97 -11.97
C GLY A 505 -22.87 18.92 -10.73
N THR A 506 -21.67 18.31 -10.82
CA THR A 506 -20.66 18.37 -9.75
C THR A 506 -19.30 18.80 -10.29
N THR A 507 -18.49 19.46 -9.44
CA THR A 507 -17.13 19.90 -9.77
C THR A 507 -16.09 18.75 -9.73
N ARG A 508 -16.52 17.50 -9.56
CA ARG A 508 -15.63 16.34 -9.35
C ARG A 508 -15.18 15.74 -10.68
N GLN A 509 -13.88 15.60 -10.83
CA GLN A 509 -13.21 15.11 -12.02
C GLN A 509 -12.62 13.70 -11.77
N PHE A 510 -12.12 13.05 -12.83
CA PHE A 510 -11.39 11.77 -12.75
C PHE A 510 -10.28 11.79 -11.67
N GLY A 511 -9.63 12.95 -11.44
CA GLY A 511 -8.62 13.11 -10.41
C GLY A 511 -9.07 12.73 -9.00
N ASP A 512 -10.32 13.04 -8.65
CA ASP A 512 -10.88 12.70 -7.33
C ASP A 512 -11.07 11.18 -7.18
N VAL A 513 -11.51 10.54 -8.26
CA VAL A 513 -11.73 9.09 -8.31
C VAL A 513 -10.39 8.35 -8.27
N TYR A 514 -9.42 8.78 -9.07
CA TYR A 514 -8.06 8.23 -9.09
C TYR A 514 -7.35 8.41 -7.75
N GLY A 515 -7.42 9.60 -7.15
CA GLY A 515 -6.85 9.88 -5.84
C GLY A 515 -7.49 9.07 -4.71
N ALA A 516 -8.80 8.79 -4.81
CA ALA A 516 -9.49 7.92 -3.85
C ALA A 516 -9.11 6.44 -4.03
N ALA A 517 -8.67 6.08 -5.23
CA ALA A 517 -8.40 4.73 -5.68
C ALA A 517 -6.96 4.26 -5.47
N GLY A 518 -5.99 5.15 -5.64
CA GLY A 518 -4.57 4.84 -5.55
C GLY A 518 -4.17 4.08 -4.28
N PRO A 519 -4.56 4.57 -3.09
CA PRO A 519 -4.26 3.90 -1.82
C PRO A 519 -4.80 2.47 -1.72
N ALA A 520 -5.86 2.16 -2.49
CA ALA A 520 -6.42 0.82 -2.50
C ALA A 520 -5.54 -0.21 -3.21
N LEU A 521 -4.67 0.23 -4.12
CA LEU A 521 -3.78 -0.64 -4.89
C LEU A 521 -2.53 -1.03 -4.13
N ASP A 522 -2.13 -0.20 -3.16
CA ASP A 522 -0.86 -0.38 -2.48
C ASP A 522 -0.80 -1.64 -1.61
N GLN A 523 -1.94 -2.20 -1.20
CA GLN A 523 -1.98 -3.49 -0.50
C GLN A 523 -1.48 -4.68 -1.36
N PHE A 524 -1.43 -4.54 -2.69
CA PHE A 524 -0.87 -5.58 -3.57
C PHE A 524 0.60 -5.32 -3.93
N GLY A 525 1.19 -4.21 -3.48
CA GLY A 525 2.59 -3.88 -3.70
C GLY A 525 2.98 -3.90 -5.16
N ARG A 526 3.93 -4.77 -5.49
CA ARG A 526 4.41 -4.99 -6.86
C ARG A 526 3.41 -5.74 -7.73
N ASP A 527 2.44 -6.41 -7.13
CA ASP A 527 1.35 -7.11 -7.82
C ASP A 527 0.13 -6.18 -8.04
N ALA A 528 0.17 -4.91 -7.60
CA ALA A 528 -0.86 -3.93 -7.91
C ALA A 528 -0.99 -3.71 -9.43
N PHE A 529 -2.22 -3.57 -9.92
CA PHE A 529 -2.49 -3.33 -11.34
C PHE A 529 -3.60 -2.31 -11.54
N ILE A 530 -3.30 -1.24 -12.27
CA ILE A 530 -4.27 -0.26 -12.76
C ILE A 530 -4.20 -0.23 -14.27
N VAL A 531 -5.31 -0.38 -14.94
CA VAL A 531 -5.43 -0.09 -16.36
C VAL A 531 -6.43 1.04 -16.55
N ILE A 532 -6.03 2.06 -17.32
CA ILE A 532 -6.79 3.28 -17.55
C ILE A 532 -6.98 3.46 -19.05
N PRO A 533 -7.97 2.75 -19.67
CA PRO A 533 -8.31 2.98 -21.05
C PRO A 533 -9.07 4.29 -21.21
N SER A 534 -8.70 5.08 -22.21
CA SER A 534 -9.44 6.28 -22.58
C SER A 534 -9.31 6.56 -24.08
N SER A 535 -10.24 7.36 -24.60
CA SER A 535 -10.01 8.07 -25.85
C SER A 535 -9.39 9.41 -25.54
N THR A 536 -8.54 9.92 -26.42
CA THR A 536 -7.99 11.28 -26.31
C THR A 536 -9.13 12.32 -26.34
N TRP A 537 -9.10 13.30 -25.45
CA TRP A 537 -10.15 14.30 -25.36
C TRP A 537 -9.60 15.73 -25.25
N GLU A 538 -9.02 16.10 -24.12
CA GLU A 538 -8.48 17.42 -23.85
C GLU A 538 -7.11 17.30 -23.16
N MET A 539 -6.22 18.28 -23.39
CA MET A 539 -4.91 18.40 -22.71
C MET A 539 -5.03 18.95 -21.29
N THR A 540 -6.08 18.55 -20.57
CA THR A 540 -6.37 19.02 -19.23
C THR A 540 -6.87 17.88 -18.36
N GLY A 541 -6.78 18.06 -17.05
CA GLY A 541 -7.29 17.10 -16.08
C GLY A 541 -6.32 15.99 -15.71
N LYS A 542 -6.77 15.11 -14.83
CA LYS A 542 -5.90 14.09 -14.19
C LYS A 542 -5.35 13.05 -15.16
N PHE A 543 -6.12 12.65 -16.18
CA PHE A 543 -5.65 11.67 -17.16
C PHE A 543 -4.44 12.23 -17.94
N TYR A 544 -4.53 13.50 -18.37
CA TYR A 544 -3.43 14.18 -19.03
C TYR A 544 -2.21 14.36 -18.11
N GLN A 545 -2.41 14.75 -16.85
CA GLN A 545 -1.34 14.82 -15.86
C GLN A 545 -0.65 13.46 -15.63
N LEU A 546 -1.42 12.36 -15.56
CA LEU A 546 -0.84 11.03 -15.42
C LEU A 546 -0.03 10.63 -16.65
N TRP A 547 -0.47 11.06 -17.81
CA TRP A 547 0.29 10.91 -19.04
C TRP A 547 1.60 11.69 -18.97
N GLU A 548 1.58 13.02 -18.72
CA GLU A 548 2.80 13.83 -18.58
C GLU A 548 3.76 13.19 -17.58
N ASN A 549 3.27 12.85 -16.41
CA ASN A 549 4.09 12.22 -15.35
C ASN A 549 4.67 10.86 -15.77
N SER A 550 4.02 10.12 -16.65
CA SER A 550 4.55 8.84 -17.15
C SER A 550 5.77 9.01 -18.05
N LEU A 551 5.95 10.21 -18.58
CA LEU A 551 7.05 10.59 -19.47
C LEU A 551 8.19 11.32 -18.75
N GLU A 552 7.94 11.80 -17.51
CA GLU A 552 8.96 12.46 -16.69
C GLU A 552 10.11 11.48 -16.36
N ARG A 553 11.34 11.95 -16.55
CA ARG A 553 12.57 11.24 -16.19
C ARG A 553 13.35 12.07 -15.18
N GLU A 554 13.78 11.44 -14.11
CA GLU A 554 14.91 11.90 -13.31
C GLU A 554 16.03 10.86 -13.47
N ALA A 555 17.16 11.28 -14.02
CA ALA A 555 18.39 10.49 -13.96
C ALA A 555 19.07 10.80 -12.63
N ASP A 556 19.51 9.76 -11.92
CA ASP A 556 20.41 9.94 -10.78
C ASP A 556 21.81 10.36 -11.26
N ASP A 557 22.71 10.68 -10.32
CA ASP A 557 24.09 11.07 -10.61
C ASP A 557 24.89 9.99 -11.37
N ALA A 558 24.39 8.75 -11.44
CA ALA A 558 24.94 7.63 -12.18
C ALA A 558 24.29 7.44 -13.57
N GLY A 559 23.28 8.25 -13.91
CA GLY A 559 22.54 8.17 -15.17
C GLY A 559 21.52 7.03 -15.23
N GLU A 560 21.20 6.38 -14.09
CA GLU A 560 20.12 5.40 -14.02
C GLU A 560 18.74 6.07 -14.04
N LEU A 561 17.79 5.41 -14.68
CA LEU A 561 16.37 5.81 -14.65
C LEU A 561 15.85 5.77 -13.22
N THR A 562 15.87 6.91 -12.54
CA THR A 562 15.28 7.11 -11.21
C THR A 562 13.94 7.84 -11.30
N GLY A 563 13.27 7.79 -12.44
CA GLY A 563 12.00 8.48 -12.62
C GLY A 563 10.98 8.08 -11.55
N ILE A 564 10.23 9.06 -11.09
CA ILE A 564 9.15 8.91 -10.09
C ILE A 564 8.15 7.82 -10.49
N TYR A 565 8.13 7.41 -11.78
CA TYR A 565 7.15 6.47 -12.33
C TYR A 565 7.66 5.50 -13.41
N PRO A 566 8.82 4.82 -13.28
CA PRO A 566 9.28 3.87 -14.31
C PRO A 566 8.39 2.63 -14.44
N ASN A 567 7.53 2.36 -13.44
CA ASN A 567 6.53 1.29 -13.46
C ASN A 567 5.21 1.69 -14.13
N LYS A 568 5.16 2.82 -14.86
CA LYS A 568 4.02 3.28 -15.65
C LYS A 568 4.29 3.07 -17.13
N LEU A 569 3.33 2.45 -17.79
CA LEU A 569 3.29 2.29 -19.23
C LEU A 569 2.31 3.30 -19.83
N MET A 570 2.73 4.06 -20.82
CA MET A 570 1.89 4.94 -21.60
C MET A 570 1.89 4.51 -23.07
N ILE A 571 0.69 4.36 -23.63
CA ILE A 571 0.49 4.01 -25.03
C ILE A 571 -0.60 4.90 -25.61
N GLN A 572 -0.33 5.56 -26.74
CA GLN A 572 -1.32 6.26 -27.52
C GLN A 572 -1.29 5.78 -28.96
N LEU A 573 -2.39 5.23 -29.43
CA LEU A 573 -2.51 4.66 -30.77
C LEU A 573 -3.78 5.13 -31.48
N ALA A 574 -3.71 5.18 -32.79
CA ALA A 574 -4.88 5.37 -33.63
C ALA A 574 -5.86 4.19 -33.48
N SER A 575 -7.15 4.42 -33.77
CA SER A 575 -8.20 3.40 -33.59
C SER A 575 -7.97 2.12 -34.39
N TRP A 576 -7.29 2.22 -35.50
CA TRP A 576 -7.03 1.08 -36.41
C TRP A 576 -5.72 0.37 -36.11
N ASP A 577 -4.81 0.98 -35.37
CA ASP A 577 -3.47 0.44 -35.14
C ASP A 577 -3.47 -0.94 -34.49
N PRO A 578 -4.25 -1.21 -33.41
CA PRO A 578 -4.31 -2.54 -32.79
C PRO A 578 -4.85 -3.65 -33.71
N TYR A 579 -5.41 -3.32 -34.87
CA TYR A 579 -5.93 -4.27 -35.84
C TYR A 579 -5.06 -4.44 -37.09
N LYS A 580 -3.94 -3.71 -37.19
CA LYS A 580 -2.99 -3.91 -38.29
C LYS A 580 -2.48 -5.35 -38.32
N ASP A 581 -2.05 -5.78 -39.50
CA ASP A 581 -1.40 -7.07 -39.75
C ASP A 581 -2.28 -8.31 -39.49
N TRP A 582 -3.61 -8.12 -39.35
CA TRP A 582 -4.55 -9.23 -39.13
C TRP A 582 -4.58 -10.21 -40.31
N GLU A 583 -4.35 -9.74 -41.56
CA GLU A 583 -4.37 -10.55 -42.77
C GLU A 583 -3.28 -11.61 -42.81
N ILE A 584 -2.14 -11.32 -42.17
CA ILE A 584 -0.98 -12.21 -42.07
C ILE A 584 -0.79 -12.76 -40.68
N ALA A 585 -1.76 -12.59 -39.77
CA ALA A 585 -1.63 -12.98 -38.36
C ALA A 585 -1.25 -14.45 -38.17
N HIS A 586 -1.74 -15.34 -39.07
CA HIS A 586 -1.44 -16.78 -39.02
C HIS A 586 -0.02 -17.13 -39.50
N GLU A 587 0.67 -16.22 -40.18
CA GLU A 587 2.04 -16.35 -40.64
C GLU A 587 3.06 -15.79 -39.62
N LEU A 588 2.61 -14.97 -38.67
CA LEU A 588 3.44 -14.30 -37.71
C LEU A 588 3.69 -15.19 -36.48
N PRO A 589 4.94 -15.38 -36.08
CA PRO A 589 5.25 -16.17 -34.90
C PRO A 589 4.79 -15.44 -33.64
N LEU A 590 3.99 -16.10 -32.82
CA LEU A 590 3.54 -15.58 -31.52
C LEU A 590 4.65 -15.64 -30.46
N PHE A 591 5.60 -16.55 -30.64
CA PHE A 591 6.71 -16.80 -29.73
C PHE A 591 8.04 -16.76 -30.46
N PRO A 592 9.16 -16.42 -29.78
CA PRO A 592 10.50 -16.52 -30.37
C PRO A 592 10.86 -17.97 -30.70
N ALA A 593 11.78 -18.15 -31.65
CA ALA A 593 12.24 -19.48 -32.03
C ALA A 593 12.85 -20.23 -30.83
N GLY A 594 12.40 -21.48 -30.61
CA GLY A 594 12.87 -22.31 -29.49
C GLY A 594 12.15 -22.10 -28.17
N PHE A 595 11.06 -21.31 -28.15
CA PHE A 595 10.20 -21.22 -26.97
C PHE A 595 9.43 -22.53 -26.78
N GLU A 596 9.68 -23.22 -25.67
CA GLU A 596 8.90 -24.36 -25.21
C GLU A 596 7.95 -23.86 -24.12
N GLY A 597 6.63 -23.77 -24.43
CA GLY A 597 5.56 -23.22 -23.59
C GLY A 597 5.23 -24.05 -22.34
#